data_b6941b84c3eee1b93f4ed5f9e539e9c6
#
_entry.id   b6941b84c3eee1b93f4ed5f9e539e9c6
#
_cell.length_a   1.000
_cell.length_b   1.000
_cell.length_c   1.000
_cell.angle_alpha   90.00
_cell.angle_beta   90.00
_cell.angle_gamma   90.00
#
_symmetry.space_group_name_H-M   'P 1'
#
loop_
_entity.id
_entity.type
_entity.pdbx_description
1 polymer ?
#
loop_
_entity_poly.entity_id
_entity_poly.type
_entity_poly.pdbx_seq_one_letter_code
_entity_poly.pdbx_strand_id
1 'polypeptide(L)'
;MVVLFTQPSLFLDLNFFGVRLLFLIIFLAFLFLKNKISSKIFYLAEGITIYALMTFLYKETAILNTLIFPKIDGFLSHLDQKIFGFQPSVRFSETFDSWYFSELFYFGYFSYYLLPLATFLIIYLKIPQKIEEFSFILITSFLLYYFTFILIPAEGPQFYFSFPENTIEAKGIFGNMVKLIQKNGEVPTAAFPSSHVGISWIVIFWLYQNFRKSVKYFIPFVVLLMFSTVYIKAHYFVDVVAGFISAPIVFFLTFKFYKFLNHKLDV
;
A
#
# COMPACT_ATOMS: atom_id res chain seq x y z
N MET A 1 -12.57 13.44 -14.77
CA MET A 1 -12.64 14.34 -15.92
C MET A 1 -11.71 13.90 -17.06
N VAL A 2 -10.41 13.63 -16.83
CA VAL A 2 -9.48 13.15 -17.87
C VAL A 2 -9.98 11.87 -18.56
N VAL A 3 -10.40 10.86 -17.79
CA VAL A 3 -10.93 9.59 -18.31
C VAL A 3 -12.17 9.77 -19.20
N LEU A 4 -13.05 10.73 -18.89
CA LEU A 4 -14.23 11.06 -19.70
C LEU A 4 -13.86 11.45 -21.15
N PHE A 5 -12.73 12.13 -21.32
CA PHE A 5 -12.30 12.60 -22.64
C PHE A 5 -11.40 11.62 -23.39
N THR A 6 -10.68 10.74 -22.65
CA THR A 6 -9.70 9.82 -23.25
C THR A 6 -10.25 8.42 -23.50
N GLN A 7 -11.13 7.91 -22.61
CA GLN A 7 -11.72 6.59 -22.75
C GLN A 7 -13.18 6.55 -22.21
N PRO A 8 -14.14 7.10 -22.96
CA PRO A 8 -15.54 7.12 -22.51
C PRO A 8 -16.16 5.73 -22.31
N SER A 9 -15.63 4.68 -22.97
CA SER A 9 -16.05 3.29 -22.77
C SER A 9 -15.80 2.74 -21.38
N LEU A 10 -14.82 3.26 -20.64
CA LEU A 10 -14.56 2.83 -19.24
C LEU A 10 -15.72 3.16 -18.29
N PHE A 11 -16.49 4.21 -18.57
CA PHE A 11 -17.68 4.53 -17.77
C PHE A 11 -18.84 3.56 -17.98
N LEU A 12 -18.83 2.84 -19.10
CA LEU A 12 -19.81 1.81 -19.42
C LEU A 12 -19.36 0.41 -19.00
N ASP A 13 -18.13 0.28 -18.48
CA ASP A 13 -17.64 -0.98 -17.93
C ASP A 13 -18.40 -1.31 -16.63
N LEU A 14 -19.12 -2.43 -16.67
CA LEU A 14 -19.91 -2.94 -15.53
C LEU A 14 -19.06 -3.14 -14.26
N ASN A 15 -17.79 -3.51 -14.40
CA ASN A 15 -16.88 -3.68 -13.25
C ASN A 15 -16.57 -2.33 -12.61
N PHE A 16 -16.26 -1.32 -13.43
CA PHE A 16 -15.97 0.05 -12.96
C PHE A 16 -17.20 0.65 -12.26
N PHE A 17 -18.38 0.50 -12.84
CA PHE A 17 -19.64 0.95 -12.24
C PHE A 17 -19.97 0.14 -10.97
N GLY A 18 -19.78 -1.18 -11.00
CA GLY A 18 -20.04 -2.07 -9.86
C GLY A 18 -19.24 -1.70 -8.62
N VAL A 19 -17.97 -1.32 -8.77
CA VAL A 19 -17.13 -0.85 -7.65
C VAL A 19 -17.70 0.43 -7.03
N ARG A 20 -18.15 1.41 -7.81
CA ARG A 20 -18.77 2.66 -7.30
C ARG A 20 -20.07 2.37 -6.57
N LEU A 21 -20.89 1.49 -7.13
CA LEU A 21 -22.13 1.06 -6.48
C LEU A 21 -21.86 0.36 -5.14
N LEU A 22 -20.85 -0.51 -5.09
CA LEU A 22 -20.39 -1.16 -3.85
C LEU A 22 -19.98 -0.11 -2.79
N PHE A 23 -19.16 0.87 -3.16
CA PHE A 23 -18.78 1.96 -2.26
C PHE A 23 -19.99 2.75 -1.74
N LEU A 24 -20.94 3.06 -2.63
CA LEU A 24 -22.16 3.76 -2.25
C LEU A 24 -23.00 2.93 -1.28
N ILE A 25 -23.19 1.64 -1.55
CA ILE A 25 -23.95 0.72 -0.66
C ILE A 25 -23.28 0.65 0.71
N ILE A 26 -21.96 0.49 0.77
CA ILE A 26 -21.21 0.43 2.03
C ILE A 26 -21.33 1.76 2.78
N PHE A 27 -21.18 2.89 2.09
CA PHE A 27 -21.37 4.22 2.69
C PHE A 27 -22.77 4.38 3.30
N LEU A 28 -23.83 4.04 2.56
CA LEU A 28 -25.22 4.10 3.06
C LEU A 28 -25.43 3.15 4.24
N ALA A 29 -24.83 1.96 4.23
CA ALA A 29 -24.88 1.02 5.35
C ALA A 29 -24.22 1.62 6.61
N PHE A 30 -23.07 2.27 6.49
CA PHE A 30 -22.43 2.94 7.62
C PHE A 30 -23.26 4.14 8.13
N LEU A 31 -23.86 4.94 7.25
CA LEU A 31 -24.79 5.99 7.69
C LEU A 31 -25.96 5.43 8.51
N PHE A 32 -26.51 4.30 8.07
CA PHE A 32 -27.62 3.63 8.78
C PHE A 32 -27.17 3.03 10.13
N LEU A 33 -25.95 2.50 10.23
CA LEU A 33 -25.43 1.83 11.43
C LEU A 33 -24.87 2.81 12.47
N LYS A 34 -24.50 4.04 12.09
CA LYS A 34 -23.80 5.02 12.94
C LYS A 34 -24.43 5.19 14.34
N ASN A 35 -25.75 5.19 14.43
CA ASN A 35 -26.46 5.39 15.69
C ASN A 35 -27.02 4.08 16.30
N LYS A 36 -26.71 2.91 15.69
CA LYS A 36 -27.29 1.61 16.12
C LYS A 36 -26.26 0.71 16.83
N ILE A 37 -24.98 0.99 16.69
CA ILE A 37 -23.91 0.24 17.34
C ILE A 37 -22.98 1.17 18.12
N SER A 38 -22.21 0.62 19.06
CA SER A 38 -21.27 1.44 19.85
C SER A 38 -20.27 2.14 18.95
N SER A 39 -19.94 3.40 19.24
CA SER A 39 -18.98 4.21 18.46
C SER A 39 -17.64 3.51 18.27
N LYS A 40 -17.16 2.79 19.29
CA LYS A 40 -15.92 2.03 19.24
C LYS A 40 -15.93 0.93 18.18
N ILE A 41 -17.03 0.17 18.09
CA ILE A 41 -17.20 -0.90 17.09
C ILE A 41 -17.45 -0.29 15.72
N PHE A 42 -18.23 0.77 15.65
CA PHE A 42 -18.54 1.48 14.41
C PHE A 42 -17.26 1.95 13.70
N TYR A 43 -16.43 2.77 14.36
CA TYR A 43 -15.22 3.32 13.77
C TYR A 43 -14.18 2.24 13.44
N LEU A 44 -14.11 1.15 14.22
CA LEU A 44 -13.26 0.01 13.89
C LEU A 44 -13.72 -0.68 12.61
N ALA A 45 -15.02 -1.00 12.52
CA ALA A 45 -15.59 -1.66 11.35
C ALA A 45 -15.45 -0.78 10.10
N GLU A 46 -15.73 0.52 10.22
CA GLU A 46 -15.57 1.50 9.15
C GLU A 46 -14.11 1.55 8.67
N GLY A 47 -13.15 1.74 9.58
CA GLY A 47 -11.73 1.83 9.23
C GLY A 47 -11.19 0.57 8.54
N ILE A 48 -11.52 -0.63 9.06
CA ILE A 48 -11.12 -1.90 8.45
C ILE A 48 -11.79 -2.09 7.08
N THR A 49 -13.07 -1.75 6.97
CA THR A 49 -13.81 -1.89 5.70
C THR A 49 -13.24 -0.98 4.64
N ILE A 50 -12.99 0.29 4.95
CA ILE A 50 -12.40 1.22 3.98
C ILE A 50 -10.98 0.80 3.63
N TYR A 51 -10.17 0.33 4.60
CA TYR A 51 -8.85 -0.23 4.32
C TYR A 51 -8.92 -1.39 3.31
N ALA A 52 -9.85 -2.32 3.48
CA ALA A 52 -10.07 -3.41 2.53
C ALA A 52 -10.51 -2.90 1.14
N LEU A 53 -11.33 -1.85 1.10
CA LEU A 53 -11.78 -1.23 -0.16
C LEU A 53 -10.66 -0.53 -0.94
N MET A 54 -9.56 -0.13 -0.29
CA MET A 54 -8.40 0.45 -0.98
C MET A 54 -7.82 -0.48 -2.05
N THR A 55 -7.98 -1.80 -1.91
CA THR A 55 -7.54 -2.79 -2.91
C THR A 55 -8.24 -2.59 -4.27
N PHE A 56 -9.51 -2.18 -4.26
CA PHE A 56 -10.24 -1.91 -5.51
C PHE A 56 -9.72 -0.65 -6.20
N LEU A 57 -9.48 0.42 -5.44
CA LEU A 57 -8.91 1.67 -5.96
C LEU A 57 -7.48 1.48 -6.46
N TYR A 58 -6.71 0.60 -5.82
CA TYR A 58 -5.38 0.22 -6.30
C TYR A 58 -5.42 -0.32 -7.73
N LYS A 59 -6.35 -1.25 -8.03
CA LYS A 59 -6.48 -1.82 -9.37
C LYS A 59 -6.82 -0.78 -10.43
N GLU A 60 -7.58 0.25 -10.07
CA GLU A 60 -7.93 1.33 -10.98
C GLU A 60 -6.73 2.20 -11.36
N THR A 61 -5.70 2.29 -10.51
CA THR A 61 -4.49 3.04 -10.85
C THR A 61 -3.80 2.49 -12.09
N ALA A 62 -3.86 1.17 -12.35
CA ALA A 62 -3.31 0.56 -13.57
C ALA A 62 -4.04 0.99 -14.85
N ILE A 63 -5.32 1.35 -14.76
CA ILE A 63 -6.09 1.88 -15.89
C ILE A 63 -5.77 3.36 -16.12
N LEU A 64 -5.53 4.10 -15.03
CA LEU A 64 -5.35 5.55 -15.07
C LEU A 64 -3.90 5.97 -15.31
N ASN A 65 -2.93 5.18 -14.90
CA ASN A 65 -1.52 5.56 -14.88
C ASN A 65 -0.91 5.80 -16.26
N THR A 66 -1.39 5.08 -17.29
CA THR A 66 -0.86 5.22 -18.66
C THR A 66 -1.59 6.26 -19.50
N LEU A 67 -2.63 6.91 -18.94
CA LEU A 67 -3.42 7.90 -19.68
C LEU A 67 -2.73 9.26 -19.82
N ILE A 68 -1.82 9.61 -18.90
CA ILE A 68 -1.23 10.95 -18.82
C ILE A 68 0.26 10.91 -19.11
N PHE A 69 0.98 9.99 -18.50
CA PHE A 69 2.44 9.90 -18.58
C PHE A 69 2.92 8.50 -18.96
N PRO A 70 4.08 8.40 -19.64
CA PRO A 70 4.70 7.10 -19.92
C PRO A 70 5.27 6.48 -18.64
N LYS A 71 5.41 5.15 -18.65
CA LYS A 71 6.07 4.41 -17.57
C LYS A 71 7.55 4.75 -17.47
N ILE A 72 8.05 4.85 -16.24
CA ILE A 72 9.43 5.24 -15.94
C ILE A 72 10.34 4.07 -15.53
N ASP A 73 9.89 2.82 -15.70
CA ASP A 73 10.64 1.62 -15.27
C ASP A 73 12.06 1.54 -15.84
N GLY A 74 12.25 1.92 -17.11
CA GLY A 74 13.57 2.00 -17.71
C GLY A 74 14.52 2.97 -16.98
N PHE A 75 14.01 4.10 -16.50
CA PHE A 75 14.78 5.04 -15.71
C PHE A 75 15.11 4.48 -14.31
N LEU A 76 14.15 3.86 -13.62
CA LEU A 76 14.33 3.28 -12.29
C LEU A 76 15.33 2.12 -12.33
N SER A 77 15.18 1.21 -13.30
CA SER A 77 16.13 0.12 -13.54
C SER A 77 17.53 0.62 -13.84
N HIS A 78 17.66 1.69 -14.65
CA HIS A 78 18.95 2.31 -14.92
C HIS A 78 19.59 2.92 -13.67
N LEU A 79 18.81 3.55 -12.80
CA LEU A 79 19.31 4.08 -11.52
C LEU A 79 19.84 2.98 -10.62
N ASP A 80 19.10 1.88 -10.44
CA ASP A 80 19.55 0.73 -9.67
C ASP A 80 20.86 0.16 -10.25
N GLN A 81 20.92 -0.02 -11.58
CA GLN A 81 22.12 -0.49 -12.26
C GLN A 81 23.32 0.46 -12.07
N LYS A 82 23.10 1.77 -12.11
CA LYS A 82 24.14 2.78 -11.90
C LYS A 82 24.68 2.80 -10.47
N ILE A 83 23.80 2.61 -9.48
CA ILE A 83 24.18 2.64 -8.06
C ILE A 83 24.93 1.37 -7.64
N PHE A 84 24.45 0.20 -8.08
CA PHE A 84 24.95 -1.09 -7.60
C PHE A 84 25.89 -1.82 -8.60
N GLY A 85 25.89 -1.44 -9.87
CA GLY A 85 26.55 -2.19 -10.93
C GLY A 85 25.80 -3.45 -11.39
N PHE A 86 24.63 -3.72 -10.78
CA PHE A 86 23.73 -4.85 -11.10
C PHE A 86 22.28 -4.48 -10.71
N GLN A 87 21.33 -5.37 -11.07
CA GLN A 87 19.93 -5.20 -10.67
C GLN A 87 19.68 -5.82 -9.28
N PRO A 88 19.46 -5.01 -8.21
CA PRO A 88 19.24 -5.53 -6.85
C PRO A 88 18.08 -6.51 -6.76
N SER A 89 16.96 -6.23 -7.42
CA SER A 89 15.77 -7.10 -7.42
C SER A 89 16.01 -8.47 -8.06
N VAL A 90 16.94 -8.58 -9.00
CA VAL A 90 17.34 -9.86 -9.61
C VAL A 90 18.38 -10.54 -8.73
N ARG A 91 19.50 -9.84 -8.47
CA ARG A 91 20.66 -10.42 -7.78
C ARG A 91 20.37 -10.86 -6.36
N PHE A 92 19.50 -10.15 -5.66
CA PHE A 92 19.18 -10.47 -4.27
C PHE A 92 18.51 -11.84 -4.15
N SER A 93 17.50 -12.13 -4.95
CA SER A 93 16.83 -13.42 -4.94
C SER A 93 17.70 -14.58 -5.45
N GLU A 94 18.61 -14.33 -6.39
CA GLU A 94 19.58 -15.33 -6.85
C GLU A 94 20.62 -15.67 -5.78
N THR A 95 21.09 -14.66 -5.04
CA THR A 95 22.11 -14.85 -4.01
C THR A 95 21.56 -15.58 -2.79
N PHE A 96 20.31 -15.33 -2.43
CA PHE A 96 19.64 -15.92 -1.25
C PHE A 96 18.55 -16.90 -1.65
N ASP A 97 18.84 -17.81 -2.58
CA ASP A 97 17.90 -18.78 -3.15
C ASP A 97 17.70 -20.05 -2.29
N SER A 98 17.60 -19.92 -0.98
CA SER A 98 17.24 -21.04 -0.11
C SER A 98 15.79 -20.97 0.35
N TRP A 99 15.22 -22.11 0.74
CA TRP A 99 13.88 -22.17 1.31
C TRP A 99 13.69 -21.22 2.49
N TYR A 100 14.66 -21.16 3.39
CA TYR A 100 14.61 -20.28 4.58
C TYR A 100 14.53 -18.80 4.21
N PHE A 101 15.35 -18.35 3.28
CA PHE A 101 15.35 -16.95 2.85
C PHE A 101 14.08 -16.64 2.05
N SER A 102 13.64 -17.55 1.17
CA SER A 102 12.39 -17.41 0.45
C SER A 102 11.23 -17.18 1.42
N GLU A 103 11.03 -18.07 2.40
CA GLU A 103 9.94 -17.95 3.37
C GLU A 103 10.09 -16.72 4.26
N LEU A 104 11.29 -16.36 4.70
CA LEU A 104 11.55 -15.17 5.49
C LEU A 104 11.12 -13.89 4.76
N PHE A 105 11.51 -13.74 3.49
CA PHE A 105 11.17 -12.53 2.73
C PHE A 105 9.72 -12.54 2.25
N TYR A 106 9.14 -13.67 1.92
CA TYR A 106 7.70 -13.75 1.67
C TYR A 106 6.88 -13.45 2.93
N PHE A 107 7.30 -13.90 4.11
CA PHE A 107 6.69 -13.51 5.37
C PHE A 107 6.83 -12.00 5.63
N GLY A 108 8.01 -11.43 5.37
CA GLY A 108 8.24 -9.99 5.47
C GLY A 108 7.30 -9.19 4.58
N TYR A 109 7.11 -9.61 3.33
CA TYR A 109 6.14 -8.97 2.43
C TYR A 109 4.70 -9.15 2.91
N PHE A 110 4.33 -10.35 3.35
CA PHE A 110 3.00 -10.64 3.89
C PHE A 110 2.68 -9.79 5.12
N SER A 111 3.68 -9.45 5.94
CA SER A 111 3.51 -8.61 7.14
C SER A 111 2.91 -7.24 6.82
N TYR A 112 3.08 -6.71 5.61
CA TYR A 112 2.46 -5.49 5.14
C TYR A 112 0.95 -5.46 5.37
N TYR A 113 0.27 -6.54 5.05
CA TYR A 113 -1.19 -6.63 5.21
C TYR A 113 -1.60 -6.69 6.68
N LEU A 114 -0.72 -7.21 7.54
CA LEU A 114 -0.98 -7.38 8.97
C LEU A 114 -0.69 -6.12 9.80
N LEU A 115 0.25 -5.26 9.37
CA LEU A 115 0.67 -4.09 10.14
C LEU A 115 -0.48 -3.11 10.44
N PRO A 116 -1.31 -2.68 9.46
CA PRO A 116 -2.46 -1.83 9.76
C PRO A 116 -3.51 -2.53 10.62
N LEU A 117 -3.78 -3.83 10.38
CA LEU A 117 -4.75 -4.61 11.16
C LEU A 117 -4.32 -4.78 12.62
N ALA A 118 -3.04 -5.08 12.86
CA ALA A 118 -2.46 -5.14 14.21
C ALA A 118 -2.54 -3.78 14.91
N THR A 119 -2.36 -2.69 14.15
CA THR A 119 -2.50 -1.32 14.68
C THR A 119 -3.95 -1.02 15.06
N PHE A 120 -4.93 -1.35 14.22
CA PHE A 120 -6.34 -1.25 14.58
C PHE A 120 -6.68 -2.04 15.84
N LEU A 121 -6.14 -3.25 15.99
CA LEU A 121 -6.34 -4.05 17.18
C LEU A 121 -5.76 -3.38 18.44
N ILE A 122 -4.55 -2.84 18.37
CA ILE A 122 -3.94 -2.09 19.49
C ILE A 122 -4.79 -0.88 19.84
N ILE A 123 -5.23 -0.12 18.86
CA ILE A 123 -6.08 1.06 19.08
C ILE A 123 -7.38 0.64 19.74
N TYR A 124 -8.05 -0.37 19.21
CA TYR A 124 -9.30 -0.88 19.76
C TYR A 124 -9.18 -1.28 21.23
N LEU A 125 -8.06 -1.94 21.59
CA LEU A 125 -7.85 -2.45 22.96
C LEU A 125 -7.33 -1.38 23.92
N LYS A 126 -6.54 -0.40 23.46
CA LYS A 126 -5.76 0.50 24.34
C LYS A 126 -6.16 1.96 24.26
N ILE A 127 -6.51 2.47 23.07
CA ILE A 127 -6.76 3.90 22.79
C ILE A 127 -7.91 4.09 21.79
N PRO A 128 -9.11 3.50 22.03
CA PRO A 128 -10.19 3.44 21.03
C PRO A 128 -10.64 4.81 20.49
N GLN A 129 -10.45 5.88 21.23
CA GLN A 129 -10.72 7.26 20.79
C GLN A 129 -9.82 7.73 19.63
N LYS A 130 -8.80 6.96 19.28
CA LYS A 130 -7.87 7.26 18.19
C LYS A 130 -8.13 6.47 16.90
N ILE A 131 -9.20 5.67 16.85
CA ILE A 131 -9.50 4.84 15.67
C ILE A 131 -9.76 5.74 14.45
N GLU A 132 -10.57 6.78 14.61
CA GLU A 132 -10.93 7.71 13.55
C GLU A 132 -9.69 8.45 12.99
N GLU A 133 -8.83 8.99 13.88
CA GLU A 133 -7.57 9.64 13.51
C GLU A 133 -6.69 8.71 12.68
N PHE A 134 -6.50 7.46 13.15
CA PHE A 134 -5.66 6.48 12.45
C PHE A 134 -6.26 6.09 11.11
N SER A 135 -7.56 5.81 11.05
CA SER A 135 -8.27 5.47 9.81
C SER A 135 -8.11 6.59 8.77
N PHE A 136 -8.35 7.84 9.17
CA PHE A 136 -8.21 8.98 8.28
C PHE A 136 -6.80 9.12 7.73
N ILE A 137 -5.77 9.06 8.60
CA ILE A 137 -4.37 9.17 8.19
C ILE A 137 -3.99 8.03 7.24
N LEU A 138 -4.35 6.80 7.58
CA LEU A 138 -4.03 5.62 6.77
C LEU A 138 -4.65 5.72 5.37
N ILE A 139 -5.96 5.99 5.30
CA ILE A 139 -6.70 6.03 4.04
C ILE A 139 -6.23 7.19 3.16
N THR A 140 -6.09 8.38 3.74
CA THR A 140 -5.62 9.56 3.00
C THR A 140 -4.19 9.36 2.49
N SER A 141 -3.35 8.64 3.25
CA SER A 141 -2.00 8.28 2.80
C SER A 141 -2.04 7.34 1.60
N PHE A 142 -2.91 6.32 1.61
CA PHE A 142 -3.12 5.46 0.43
C PHE A 142 -3.54 6.26 -0.79
N LEU A 143 -4.52 7.16 -0.64
CA LEU A 143 -5.00 7.99 -1.74
C LEU A 143 -3.91 8.90 -2.32
N LEU A 144 -3.02 9.45 -1.47
CA LEU A 144 -1.87 10.23 -1.93
C LEU A 144 -0.87 9.37 -2.72
N TYR A 145 -0.58 8.14 -2.27
CA TYR A 145 0.24 7.21 -3.04
C TYR A 145 -0.42 6.84 -4.36
N TYR A 146 -1.71 6.54 -4.38
CA TYR A 146 -2.43 6.20 -5.61
C TYR A 146 -2.44 7.35 -6.60
N PHE A 147 -2.62 8.58 -6.12
CA PHE A 147 -2.47 9.77 -6.94
C PHE A 147 -1.06 9.89 -7.53
N THR A 148 -0.03 9.61 -6.73
CA THR A 148 1.36 9.61 -7.21
C THR A 148 1.58 8.54 -8.28
N PHE A 149 1.00 7.34 -8.15
CA PHE A 149 1.10 6.27 -9.16
C PHE A 149 0.49 6.65 -10.51
N ILE A 150 -0.54 7.49 -10.50
CA ILE A 150 -1.14 8.02 -11.74
C ILE A 150 -0.23 9.06 -12.38
N LEU A 151 0.45 9.87 -11.58
CA LEU A 151 1.34 10.94 -12.09
C LEU A 151 2.74 10.43 -12.46
N ILE A 152 3.22 9.39 -11.79
CA ILE A 152 4.56 8.80 -12.00
C ILE A 152 4.39 7.30 -12.20
N PRO A 153 3.96 6.86 -13.41
CA PRO A 153 3.67 5.46 -13.67
C PRO A 153 4.92 4.58 -13.63
N ALA A 154 4.85 3.49 -12.86
CA ALA A 154 5.88 2.45 -12.85
C ALA A 154 5.23 1.11 -12.51
N GLU A 155 5.64 0.03 -13.19
CA GLU A 155 5.04 -1.29 -13.02
C GLU A 155 5.83 -2.22 -12.10
N GLY A 156 7.13 -1.96 -11.94
CA GLY A 156 8.02 -2.73 -11.09
C GLY A 156 8.71 -3.91 -11.78
N PRO A 157 9.80 -4.43 -11.18
CA PRO A 157 10.67 -5.45 -11.77
C PRO A 157 9.93 -6.70 -12.24
N GLN A 158 8.93 -7.16 -11.49
CA GLN A 158 8.15 -8.37 -11.81
C GLN A 158 7.34 -8.26 -13.11
N PHE A 159 7.03 -7.04 -13.55
CA PHE A 159 6.32 -6.80 -14.81
C PHE A 159 7.23 -6.25 -15.91
N TYR A 160 8.33 -5.57 -15.52
CA TYR A 160 9.24 -4.93 -16.44
C TYR A 160 10.27 -5.89 -17.04
N PHE A 161 10.89 -6.76 -16.21
CA PHE A 161 11.85 -7.73 -16.71
C PHE A 161 11.18 -8.92 -17.39
N SER A 162 11.93 -9.61 -18.26
CA SER A 162 11.47 -10.83 -18.90
C SER A 162 11.77 -12.07 -18.05
N PHE A 163 11.11 -13.17 -18.33
CA PHE A 163 11.45 -14.47 -17.72
C PHE A 163 12.89 -14.89 -18.08
N PRO A 164 13.69 -15.41 -17.15
CA PRO A 164 13.39 -15.77 -15.75
C PRO A 164 13.61 -14.64 -14.74
N GLU A 165 14.15 -13.50 -15.14
CA GLU A 165 14.57 -12.42 -14.23
C GLU A 165 13.39 -11.79 -13.45
N ASN A 166 12.20 -11.84 -14.00
CA ASN A 166 10.98 -11.27 -13.39
C ASN A 166 10.31 -12.18 -12.37
N THR A 167 10.78 -13.42 -12.18
CA THR A 167 10.12 -14.41 -11.32
C THR A 167 11.02 -14.88 -10.19
N ILE A 168 10.38 -15.32 -9.11
CA ILE A 168 11.00 -16.06 -8.01
C ILE A 168 10.05 -17.16 -7.58
N GLU A 169 10.57 -18.37 -7.36
CA GLU A 169 9.80 -19.51 -6.93
C GLU A 169 9.32 -19.38 -5.48
N ALA A 170 8.06 -19.69 -5.25
CA ALA A 170 7.50 -19.79 -3.89
C ALA A 170 7.80 -21.18 -3.33
N LYS A 171 8.67 -21.24 -2.31
CA LYS A 171 9.17 -22.52 -1.77
C LYS A 171 8.43 -23.03 -0.52
N GLY A 172 7.45 -22.24 0.02
CA GLY A 172 6.75 -22.62 1.23
C GLY A 172 5.41 -21.90 1.44
N ILE A 173 4.94 -21.83 2.69
CA ILE A 173 3.59 -21.35 3.04
C ILE A 173 3.41 -19.86 2.69
N PHE A 174 4.31 -19.00 3.18
CA PHE A 174 4.19 -17.55 2.93
C PHE A 174 4.42 -17.23 1.45
N GLY A 175 5.33 -17.94 0.79
CA GLY A 175 5.52 -17.83 -0.66
C GLY A 175 4.22 -18.12 -1.43
N ASN A 176 3.55 -19.23 -1.13
CA ASN A 176 2.29 -19.59 -1.78
C ASN A 176 1.16 -18.61 -1.47
N MET A 177 1.05 -18.12 -0.22
CA MET A 177 0.06 -17.10 0.16
C MET A 177 0.28 -15.79 -0.60
N VAL A 178 1.50 -15.29 -0.66
CA VAL A 178 1.82 -14.06 -1.38
C VAL A 178 1.58 -14.22 -2.88
N LYS A 179 1.99 -15.35 -3.49
CA LYS A 179 1.71 -15.63 -4.91
C LYS A 179 0.20 -15.67 -5.21
N LEU A 180 -0.61 -16.19 -4.30
CA LEU A 180 -2.06 -16.17 -4.45
C LEU A 180 -2.61 -14.73 -4.41
N ILE A 181 -2.10 -13.89 -3.50
CA ILE A 181 -2.45 -12.47 -3.40
C ILE A 181 -2.03 -11.74 -4.68
N GLN A 182 -0.79 -11.94 -5.13
CA GLN A 182 -0.25 -11.33 -6.35
C GLN A 182 -1.10 -11.69 -7.57
N LYS A 183 -1.37 -12.98 -7.77
CA LYS A 183 -2.18 -13.46 -8.90
C LYS A 183 -3.57 -12.81 -8.98
N ASN A 184 -4.19 -12.53 -7.85
CA ASN A 184 -5.56 -12.01 -7.79
C ASN A 184 -5.64 -10.48 -7.59
N GLY A 185 -4.58 -9.88 -7.05
CA GLY A 185 -4.58 -8.50 -6.60
C GLY A 185 -3.61 -7.57 -7.31
N GLU A 186 -2.44 -8.06 -7.70
CA GLU A 186 -1.43 -7.20 -8.32
C GLU A 186 -1.69 -6.96 -9.80
N VAL A 187 -1.37 -5.75 -10.22
CA VAL A 187 -1.51 -5.25 -11.58
C VAL A 187 -0.27 -4.42 -11.93
N PRO A 188 0.10 -4.24 -13.22
CA PRO A 188 1.34 -3.56 -13.64
C PRO A 188 1.27 -2.03 -13.36
N THR A 189 1.35 -1.67 -12.11
CA THR A 189 1.30 -0.29 -11.59
C THR A 189 1.95 -0.20 -10.21
N ALA A 190 2.05 1.02 -9.70
CA ALA A 190 2.31 1.32 -8.28
C ALA A 190 3.69 0.94 -7.75
N ALA A 191 4.70 0.80 -8.61
CA ALA A 191 6.04 0.53 -8.13
C ALA A 191 6.67 1.77 -7.47
N PHE A 192 6.53 2.96 -8.04
CA PHE A 192 7.23 4.16 -7.56
C PHE A 192 6.28 5.26 -7.06
N PRO A 193 6.57 5.84 -5.87
CA PRO A 193 7.44 5.33 -4.79
C PRO A 193 6.78 4.14 -4.08
N SER A 194 7.56 3.27 -3.43
CA SER A 194 6.99 2.09 -2.76
C SER A 194 5.98 2.47 -1.67
N SER A 195 4.69 2.25 -1.94
CA SER A 195 3.65 2.42 -0.91
C SER A 195 3.72 1.37 0.19
N HIS A 196 4.24 0.17 -0.10
CA HIS A 196 4.48 -0.85 0.90
C HIS A 196 5.39 -0.32 2.01
N VAL A 197 6.50 0.30 1.62
CA VAL A 197 7.44 0.94 2.55
C VAL A 197 6.82 2.18 3.18
N GLY A 198 6.26 3.06 2.37
CA GLY A 198 5.71 4.33 2.83
C GLY A 198 4.61 4.17 3.86
N ILE A 199 3.59 3.36 3.59
CA ILE A 199 2.47 3.11 4.52
C ILE A 199 2.98 2.42 5.80
N SER A 200 3.91 1.48 5.70
CA SER A 200 4.46 0.80 6.88
C SER A 200 5.19 1.78 7.80
N TRP A 201 5.95 2.73 7.26
CA TRP A 201 6.59 3.78 8.06
C TRP A 201 5.59 4.79 8.60
N ILE A 202 4.51 5.10 7.89
CA ILE A 202 3.42 5.95 8.40
C ILE A 202 2.76 5.30 9.62
N VAL A 203 2.54 3.99 9.60
CA VAL A 203 2.09 3.23 10.78
C VAL A 203 3.07 3.37 11.95
N ILE A 204 4.39 3.26 11.70
CA ILE A 204 5.42 3.47 12.74
C ILE A 204 5.37 4.88 13.31
N PHE A 205 5.29 5.93 12.47
CA PHE A 205 5.23 7.31 12.94
C PHE A 205 3.98 7.59 13.77
N TRP A 206 2.83 7.05 13.34
CA TRP A 206 1.60 7.17 14.10
C TRP A 206 1.68 6.45 15.45
N LEU A 207 2.18 5.21 15.48
CA LEU A 207 2.41 4.46 16.72
C LEU A 207 3.42 5.14 17.64
N TYR A 208 4.46 5.73 17.09
CA TYR A 208 5.46 6.48 17.88
C TYR A 208 4.83 7.66 18.62
N GLN A 209 3.88 8.36 18.00
CA GLN A 209 3.17 9.49 18.62
C GLN A 209 2.11 9.06 19.65
N ASN A 210 1.40 7.96 19.38
CA ASN A 210 0.20 7.59 20.13
C ASN A 210 0.38 6.39 21.07
N PHE A 211 1.28 5.45 20.72
CA PHE A 211 1.54 4.23 21.51
C PHE A 211 2.98 3.75 21.33
N ARG A 212 3.94 4.57 21.75
CA ARG A 212 5.38 4.38 21.55
C ARG A 212 5.93 3.00 21.97
N LYS A 213 5.32 2.38 22.99
CA LYS A 213 5.76 1.06 23.50
C LYS A 213 5.62 -0.06 22.45
N SER A 214 4.70 0.06 21.49
CA SER A 214 4.51 -0.94 20.45
C SER A 214 5.54 -0.86 19.32
N VAL A 215 6.15 0.30 19.11
CA VAL A 215 7.06 0.55 17.97
C VAL A 215 8.17 -0.50 17.86
N LYS A 216 8.78 -0.89 18.98
CA LYS A 216 9.84 -1.91 19.04
C LYS A 216 9.42 -3.28 18.48
N TYR A 217 8.11 -3.59 18.52
CA TYR A 217 7.57 -4.84 18.00
C TYR A 217 7.25 -4.76 16.51
N PHE A 218 7.01 -3.56 15.97
CA PHE A 218 6.67 -3.34 14.57
C PHE A 218 7.89 -3.08 13.68
N ILE A 219 8.91 -2.38 14.19
CA ILE A 219 10.11 -2.03 13.41
C ILE A 219 10.78 -3.24 12.74
N PRO A 220 10.98 -4.41 13.39
CA PRO A 220 11.60 -5.54 12.71
C PRO A 220 10.85 -5.99 11.46
N PHE A 221 9.51 -5.98 11.51
CA PHE A 221 8.66 -6.34 10.36
C PHE A 221 8.73 -5.30 9.25
N VAL A 222 8.75 -4.01 9.60
CA VAL A 222 8.86 -2.93 8.60
C VAL A 222 10.23 -2.95 7.92
N VAL A 223 11.31 -3.19 8.67
CA VAL A 223 12.66 -3.33 8.09
C VAL A 223 12.74 -4.58 7.21
N LEU A 224 12.24 -5.72 7.68
CA LEU A 224 12.19 -6.93 6.87
C LEU A 224 11.38 -6.72 5.59
N LEU A 225 10.24 -6.04 5.69
CA LEU A 225 9.41 -5.70 4.53
C LEU A 225 10.17 -4.89 3.48
N MET A 226 10.98 -3.91 3.86
CA MET A 226 11.77 -3.12 2.91
C MET A 226 12.67 -4.00 2.04
N PHE A 227 13.36 -4.97 2.65
CA PHE A 227 14.17 -5.94 1.89
C PHE A 227 13.29 -6.91 1.09
N SER A 228 12.17 -7.33 1.67
CA SER A 228 11.24 -8.27 1.04
C SER A 228 10.68 -7.75 -0.27
N THR A 229 10.35 -6.47 -0.36
CA THR A 229 9.80 -5.87 -1.59
C THR A 229 10.78 -5.93 -2.76
N VAL A 230 12.08 -5.80 -2.49
CA VAL A 230 13.14 -5.98 -3.50
C VAL A 230 13.34 -7.46 -3.81
N TYR A 231 13.40 -8.32 -2.78
CA TYR A 231 13.64 -9.76 -2.93
C TYR A 231 12.59 -10.43 -3.81
N ILE A 232 11.30 -10.14 -3.58
CA ILE A 232 10.20 -10.73 -4.37
C ILE A 232 9.94 -10.01 -5.71
N LYS A 233 10.80 -9.04 -6.08
CA LYS A 233 10.75 -8.28 -7.34
C LYS A 233 9.53 -7.37 -7.48
N ALA A 234 8.86 -7.02 -6.37
CA ALA A 234 7.76 -6.05 -6.38
C ALA A 234 8.25 -4.62 -6.64
N HIS A 235 9.46 -4.28 -6.18
CA HIS A 235 10.03 -2.93 -6.26
C HIS A 235 11.50 -2.93 -6.68
N TYR A 236 11.91 -1.86 -7.38
CA TYR A 236 13.32 -1.46 -7.50
C TYR A 236 13.82 -0.99 -6.13
N PHE A 237 15.15 -1.03 -5.90
CA PHE A 237 15.72 -0.51 -4.66
C PHE A 237 15.44 1.00 -4.49
N VAL A 238 15.53 1.76 -5.58
CA VAL A 238 15.21 3.20 -5.56
C VAL A 238 13.76 3.49 -5.19
N ASP A 239 12.81 2.60 -5.47
CA ASP A 239 11.41 2.73 -5.04
C ASP A 239 11.29 2.63 -3.51
N VAL A 240 12.06 1.71 -2.92
CA VAL A 240 12.13 1.52 -1.46
C VAL A 240 12.67 2.77 -0.77
N VAL A 241 13.76 3.33 -1.30
CA VAL A 241 14.34 4.59 -0.79
C VAL A 241 13.35 5.74 -0.92
N ALA A 242 12.69 5.88 -2.08
CA ALA A 242 11.68 6.91 -2.31
C ALA A 242 10.46 6.73 -1.40
N GLY A 243 10.02 5.49 -1.15
CA GLY A 243 8.95 5.17 -0.21
C GLY A 243 9.29 5.56 1.23
N PHE A 244 10.54 5.27 1.65
CA PHE A 244 11.04 5.66 2.97
C PHE A 244 11.11 7.19 3.14
N ILE A 245 11.64 7.91 2.14
CA ILE A 245 11.76 9.38 2.17
C ILE A 245 10.39 10.05 2.09
N SER A 246 9.46 9.53 1.30
CA SER A 246 8.11 10.11 1.18
C SER A 246 7.24 9.89 2.41
N ALA A 247 7.47 8.83 3.19
CA ALA A 247 6.65 8.47 4.34
C ALA A 247 6.48 9.61 5.38
N PRO A 248 7.55 10.27 5.88
CA PRO A 248 7.40 11.37 6.83
C PRO A 248 6.67 12.58 6.22
N ILE A 249 6.84 12.83 4.93
CA ILE A 249 6.16 13.94 4.22
C ILE A 249 4.66 13.64 4.15
N VAL A 250 4.29 12.46 3.67
CA VAL A 250 2.88 12.04 3.57
C VAL A 250 2.23 12.00 4.95
N PHE A 251 2.92 11.45 5.96
CA PHE A 251 2.42 11.44 7.34
C PHE A 251 2.16 12.85 7.86
N PHE A 252 3.10 13.76 7.69
CA PHE A 252 2.95 15.15 8.13
C PHE A 252 1.76 15.84 7.43
N LEU A 253 1.62 15.68 6.12
CA LEU A 253 0.53 16.28 5.34
C LEU A 253 -0.83 15.74 5.79
N THR A 254 -0.97 14.42 5.91
CA THR A 254 -2.24 13.78 6.29
C THR A 254 -2.62 14.09 7.75
N PHE A 255 -1.64 14.13 8.66
CA PHE A 255 -1.85 14.49 10.05
C PHE A 255 -2.28 15.96 10.20
N LYS A 256 -1.64 16.89 9.48
CA LYS A 256 -2.03 18.31 9.45
C LYS A 256 -3.42 18.48 8.86
N PHE A 257 -3.72 17.75 7.79
CA PHE A 257 -5.03 17.81 7.16
C PHE A 257 -6.14 17.29 8.08
N TYR A 258 -5.90 16.18 8.79
CA TYR A 258 -6.82 15.69 9.83
C TYR A 258 -7.10 16.75 10.89
N LYS A 259 -6.05 17.36 11.44
CA LYS A 259 -6.18 18.41 12.45
C LYS A 259 -6.93 19.64 11.96
N PHE A 260 -6.68 20.05 10.72
CA PHE A 260 -7.38 21.19 10.12
C PHE A 260 -8.88 20.94 9.98
N LEU A 261 -9.29 19.74 9.57
CA LEU A 261 -10.70 19.38 9.44
C LEU A 261 -11.39 19.37 10.83
N ASN A 262 -10.76 18.74 11.82
CA ASN A 262 -11.35 18.67 13.17
C ASN A 262 -11.49 20.05 13.83
N HIS A 263 -10.49 20.92 13.68
CA HIS A 263 -10.61 22.28 14.20
C HIS A 263 -11.78 23.08 13.60
N LYS A 264 -12.13 22.77 12.33
CA LYS A 264 -13.31 23.42 11.69
C LYS A 264 -14.66 22.82 12.13
N LEU A 265 -14.67 21.58 12.63
CA LEU A 265 -15.89 20.93 13.10
C LEU A 265 -16.22 21.27 14.57
N ASP A 266 -15.23 21.77 15.33
CA ASP A 266 -15.38 22.21 16.71
C ASP A 266 -15.82 23.71 16.83
N VAL A 267 -15.96 24.40 15.69
CA VAL A 267 -16.47 25.79 15.56
C VAL A 267 -17.87 25.78 14.97
#